data_a007ed14c9c537b4ed9f026f0d1e502b
#
_entry.id   a007ed14c9c537b4ed9f026f0d1e502b
#
_cell.length_a   1.000
_cell.length_b   1.000
_cell.length_c   1.000
_cell.angle_alpha   90.00
_cell.angle_beta   90.00
_cell.angle_gamma   90.00
#
_symmetry.space_group_name_H-M   'P 1'
#
loop_
_entity.id
_entity.type
_entity.pdbx_description
1 polymer ?
#
loop_
_entity_poly.entity_id
_entity_poly.type
_entity_poly.pdbx_seq_one_letter_code
_entity_poly.pdbx_strand_id
1 'polypeptide(L)'
;MNTINRFYMLLLAMVAAMSVHTVLAQDAELSEYDMNAPMGWATCKSLTTAGDYELTGGGEGNSITLKASGGDDYNALNSAIAKYPVVVLDGSAGDFVVSRYINFSASNRTVVGINDARIGTKFYVSDDIRKLMDDNNVNSLSTSSGTGGTLSNGATVGEARETKVRQLLIDYLGDSSEAYRQSGIFNISGKSNIIIRNIHFVGPGSIDVGGYDLMSVRDGAHHIWIDHCRFTDGMDGNLDVTVKADFVTISWCVFNYTTRSYDHKVSNLVGGSDDANKQGENNLNITYANNIWGNKCEGRMPMARFGTIHLLNNYYNCPGCGSSVNPRKNSEFLIEGNYFEKGVKKIFSQSGAKAYVFKNNHYTESFSQPANVGSVRIPYSYTAYDVMEVPAVLTSAENGAGPTLNSPLTISKLEADDKDEEVETPKDACYLWQSVNGTPEEKGGVASGHGASEGRVNYENAGYYTLSVNAKKANIGTDYLLITLDQPLQASDQLEITAYRNKDTDANGTLYLLFDNGHAIDEGDDVVWNNIHPDYGQQPNTNTYTVGEGAGSQSFKIARSKSGTNVFITKLAIMRSNVGIEEVELAKHTTMGIYNLQGQRIGAGSVEELPRGLYIVNGRKMVVR
;
A
#
# COMPACT_ATOMS: atom_id res chain seq x y z
N MET A 1 -23.56 -27.12 52.56
CA MET A 1 -22.71 -26.85 51.37
C MET A 1 -22.49 -25.34 51.36
N ASN A 2 -21.30 -24.93 51.73
CA ASN A 2 -20.98 -23.57 52.14
C ASN A 2 -20.93 -22.57 50.99
N THR A 3 -21.40 -21.38 51.23
CA THR A 3 -21.43 -20.20 50.34
C THR A 3 -20.09 -19.92 49.66
N ILE A 4 -18.98 -20.34 50.27
CA ILE A 4 -17.61 -20.22 49.75
C ILE A 4 -17.38 -21.11 48.52
N ASN A 5 -17.96 -22.31 48.47
CA ASN A 5 -17.83 -23.21 47.31
C ASN A 5 -18.63 -22.75 46.08
N ARG A 6 -19.68 -21.94 46.26
CA ARG A 6 -20.40 -21.31 45.13
C ARG A 6 -19.62 -20.15 44.53
N PHE A 7 -18.86 -19.43 45.36
CA PHE A 7 -18.01 -18.32 44.86
C PHE A 7 -16.82 -18.85 44.07
N TYR A 8 -16.18 -19.94 44.47
CA TYR A 8 -15.10 -20.59 43.73
C TYR A 8 -15.56 -21.23 42.42
N MET A 9 -16.76 -21.80 42.40
CA MET A 9 -17.34 -22.32 41.16
C MET A 9 -17.74 -21.23 40.17
N LEU A 10 -18.20 -20.05 40.65
CA LEU A 10 -18.47 -18.89 39.80
C LEU A 10 -17.16 -18.23 39.30
N LEU A 11 -16.13 -18.21 40.12
CA LEU A 11 -14.82 -17.67 39.74
C LEU A 11 -14.12 -18.59 38.69
N LEU A 12 -14.22 -19.92 38.86
CA LEU A 12 -13.72 -20.85 37.85
C LEU A 12 -14.53 -20.80 36.54
N ALA A 13 -15.84 -20.58 36.59
CA ALA A 13 -16.68 -20.41 35.42
C ALA A 13 -16.40 -19.07 34.70
N MET A 14 -16.08 -18.00 35.42
CA MET A 14 -15.65 -16.73 34.84
C MET A 14 -14.22 -16.80 34.23
N VAL A 15 -13.31 -17.52 34.88
CA VAL A 15 -11.96 -17.73 34.34
C VAL A 15 -12.00 -18.68 33.12
N ALA A 16 -12.90 -19.67 33.10
CA ALA A 16 -13.12 -20.51 31.93
C ALA A 16 -13.85 -19.78 30.78
N ALA A 17 -14.68 -18.78 31.09
CA ALA A 17 -15.33 -17.93 30.09
C ALA A 17 -14.42 -16.84 29.54
N MET A 18 -13.36 -16.45 30.25
CA MET A 18 -12.35 -15.51 29.78
C MET A 18 -11.22 -16.17 28.96
N SER A 19 -11.13 -17.51 28.99
CA SER A 19 -10.10 -18.24 28.22
C SER A 19 -10.58 -18.79 26.88
N VAL A 20 -11.81 -18.47 26.44
CA VAL A 20 -12.37 -18.93 25.16
C VAL A 20 -12.46 -17.81 24.12
N HIS A 21 -11.99 -16.59 24.43
CA HIS A 21 -12.02 -15.47 23.49
C HIS A 21 -10.63 -15.03 22.98
N THR A 22 -9.61 -15.87 23.07
CA THR A 22 -8.27 -15.53 22.57
C THR A 22 -7.69 -16.57 21.62
N VAL A 23 -8.50 -17.36 20.95
CA VAL A 23 -8.00 -18.21 19.84
C VAL A 23 -9.11 -18.31 18.80
N LEU A 24 -9.29 -17.30 18.00
CA LEU A 24 -9.90 -17.31 16.66
C LEU A 24 -9.76 -15.91 16.01
N ALA A 25 -8.59 -15.31 16.14
CA ALA A 25 -8.16 -14.20 15.30
C ALA A 25 -6.84 -14.64 14.63
N GLN A 26 -6.88 -15.79 13.98
CA GLN A 26 -5.80 -16.26 13.15
C GLN A 26 -6.44 -16.83 11.89
N ASP A 27 -5.95 -16.36 10.78
CA ASP A 27 -6.34 -16.65 9.40
C ASP A 27 -7.43 -15.74 8.81
N ALA A 28 -7.41 -14.44 9.08
CA ALA A 28 -7.84 -13.49 8.09
C ALA A 28 -6.82 -13.58 6.95
N GLU A 29 -7.24 -14.12 5.84
CA GLU A 29 -6.41 -14.49 4.71
C GLU A 29 -5.63 -13.27 4.20
N LEU A 30 -4.34 -13.19 4.53
CA LEU A 30 -3.35 -12.44 3.78
C LEU A 30 -3.17 -13.03 2.35
N SER A 31 -4.06 -13.94 1.94
CA SER A 31 -3.99 -14.72 0.73
C SER A 31 -4.19 -13.92 -0.56
N GLU A 32 -4.60 -12.64 -0.48
CA GLU A 32 -4.72 -11.78 -1.66
C GLU A 32 -3.54 -10.79 -1.82
N TYR A 33 -2.60 -10.75 -0.88
CA TYR A 33 -1.47 -9.84 -0.92
C TYR A 33 -0.17 -10.60 -1.16
N ASP A 34 0.33 -10.58 -2.38
CA ASP A 34 1.69 -11.09 -2.62
C ASP A 34 2.72 -10.12 -2.05
N MET A 35 3.13 -10.36 -0.80
CA MET A 35 4.17 -9.58 -0.12
C MET A 35 5.52 -9.63 -0.82
N ASN A 36 5.69 -10.52 -1.79
CA ASN A 36 6.92 -10.68 -2.55
C ASN A 36 6.90 -9.89 -3.86
N ALA A 37 5.75 -9.37 -4.28
CA ALA A 37 5.64 -8.57 -5.49
C ALA A 37 5.89 -7.08 -5.20
N PRO A 38 6.75 -6.41 -5.98
CA PRO A 38 6.83 -4.96 -5.99
C PRO A 38 5.48 -4.33 -6.33
N MET A 39 5.18 -3.18 -5.74
CA MET A 39 3.90 -2.51 -5.94
C MET A 39 4.06 -0.99 -6.08
N GLY A 40 2.97 -0.32 -6.34
CA GLY A 40 2.89 1.12 -6.24
C GLY A 40 3.66 1.88 -7.32
N TRP A 41 4.05 3.09 -7.03
CA TRP A 41 4.78 3.92 -7.98
C TRP A 41 6.06 3.30 -8.51
N ALA A 42 6.76 2.47 -7.73
CA ALA A 42 7.99 1.80 -8.18
C ALA A 42 7.79 0.88 -9.40
N THR A 43 6.56 0.48 -9.68
CA THR A 43 6.20 -0.38 -10.82
C THR A 43 5.57 0.38 -11.99
N CYS A 44 5.47 1.70 -11.91
CA CYS A 44 4.84 2.51 -12.95
C CYS A 44 5.80 2.91 -14.05
N LYS A 45 5.44 2.65 -15.29
CA LYS A 45 6.23 3.04 -16.46
C LYS A 45 6.23 4.55 -16.70
N SER A 46 5.12 5.23 -16.38
CA SER A 46 4.98 6.68 -16.51
C SER A 46 3.85 7.22 -15.63
N LEU A 47 3.73 8.54 -15.55
CA LEU A 47 2.66 9.22 -14.80
C LEU A 47 1.27 9.05 -15.43
N THR A 48 1.18 8.72 -16.69
CA THR A 48 -0.06 8.75 -17.46
C THR A 48 -0.45 7.42 -18.08
N THR A 49 0.48 6.50 -18.21
CA THR A 49 0.25 5.20 -18.82
C THR A 49 0.18 4.15 -17.72
N ALA A 50 -0.97 3.49 -17.62
CA ALA A 50 -1.04 2.21 -16.92
C ALA A 50 -0.15 1.26 -17.71
N GLY A 51 0.99 0.95 -17.19
CA GLY A 51 1.93 0.06 -17.86
C GLY A 51 3.04 -0.20 -16.87
N ASP A 52 3.38 -1.45 -16.77
CA ASP A 52 4.20 -1.94 -15.70
C ASP A 52 5.67 -1.72 -16.03
N TYR A 53 6.36 -1.16 -15.09
CA TYR A 53 7.81 -1.20 -15.08
C TYR A 53 8.25 -2.47 -14.35
N GLU A 54 8.98 -3.32 -15.04
CA GLU A 54 9.53 -4.52 -14.41
C GLU A 54 10.66 -4.16 -13.43
N LEU A 55 10.31 -4.09 -12.15
CA LEU A 55 11.27 -3.81 -11.08
C LEU A 55 11.95 -5.10 -10.66
N THR A 56 13.13 -5.36 -11.20
CA THR A 56 13.88 -6.61 -10.96
C THR A 56 15.00 -6.47 -9.94
N GLY A 57 15.39 -5.23 -9.59
CA GLY A 57 16.59 -5.02 -8.79
C GLY A 57 17.82 -5.66 -9.43
N GLY A 58 18.50 -6.53 -8.68
CA GLY A 58 19.61 -7.34 -9.18
C GLY A 58 19.21 -8.56 -9.99
N GLY A 59 17.90 -8.87 -10.06
CA GLY A 59 17.38 -10.04 -10.75
C GLY A 59 18.01 -11.35 -10.29
N GLU A 60 18.23 -12.25 -11.23
CA GLU A 60 18.94 -13.53 -11.02
C GLU A 60 20.46 -13.39 -11.13
N GLY A 61 20.98 -12.17 -10.99
CA GLY A 61 22.40 -11.89 -11.12
C GLY A 61 23.25 -12.54 -10.00
N ASN A 62 24.55 -12.56 -10.21
CA ASN A 62 25.48 -13.09 -9.22
C ASN A 62 25.27 -12.45 -7.85
N SER A 63 25.14 -13.27 -6.83
CA SER A 63 24.95 -12.82 -5.44
C SER A 63 26.20 -12.96 -4.61
N ILE A 64 26.27 -12.18 -3.53
CA ILE A 64 27.23 -12.35 -2.44
C ILE A 64 26.51 -12.28 -1.10
N THR A 65 26.86 -13.16 -0.20
CA THR A 65 26.41 -13.08 1.20
C THR A 65 27.55 -12.53 2.06
N LEU A 66 27.26 -11.47 2.81
CA LEU A 66 28.18 -10.87 3.76
C LEU A 66 27.73 -11.16 5.18
N LYS A 67 28.69 -11.28 6.08
CA LYS A 67 28.50 -11.31 7.53
C LYS A 67 29.23 -10.13 8.15
N ALA A 68 28.71 -9.62 9.25
CA ALA A 68 29.36 -8.55 9.99
C ALA A 68 30.77 -8.97 10.44
N SER A 69 31.73 -8.07 10.28
CA SER A 69 33.15 -8.33 10.66
C SER A 69 33.40 -8.14 12.15
N GLY A 70 32.46 -7.53 12.89
CA GLY A 70 32.68 -7.05 14.26
C GLY A 70 33.44 -5.73 14.33
N GLY A 71 33.74 -5.10 13.20
CA GLY A 71 34.40 -3.81 13.06
C GLY A 71 33.66 -2.89 12.08
N ASP A 72 34.40 -2.08 11.32
CA ASP A 72 33.83 -1.22 10.28
C ASP A 72 33.62 -2.00 8.97
N ASP A 73 32.39 -2.26 8.63
CA ASP A 73 31.97 -3.00 7.44
C ASP A 73 31.82 -2.14 6.18
N TYR A 74 32.10 -0.83 6.26
CA TYR A 74 31.90 0.11 5.16
C TYR A 74 32.53 -0.36 3.85
N ASN A 75 33.83 -0.73 3.87
CA ASN A 75 34.54 -1.11 2.66
C ASN A 75 33.99 -2.40 2.05
N ALA A 76 33.63 -3.38 2.86
CA ALA A 76 33.05 -4.64 2.41
C ALA A 76 31.69 -4.41 1.73
N LEU A 77 30.79 -3.68 2.39
CA LEU A 77 29.47 -3.34 1.88
C LEU A 77 29.51 -2.48 0.62
N ASN A 78 30.31 -1.41 0.65
CA ASN A 78 30.44 -0.50 -0.49
C ASN A 78 30.99 -1.23 -1.74
N SER A 79 31.98 -2.10 -1.56
CA SER A 79 32.55 -2.90 -2.65
C SER A 79 31.57 -3.97 -3.15
N ALA A 80 30.83 -4.61 -2.25
CA ALA A 80 29.84 -5.62 -2.62
C ALA A 80 28.69 -4.99 -3.44
N ILE A 81 28.10 -3.88 -2.97
CA ILE A 81 27.03 -3.18 -3.65
C ILE A 81 27.49 -2.64 -5.03
N ALA A 82 28.76 -2.22 -5.14
CA ALA A 82 29.30 -1.79 -6.41
C ALA A 82 29.42 -2.96 -7.42
N LYS A 83 29.82 -4.13 -6.95
CA LYS A 83 30.21 -5.27 -7.81
C LYS A 83 29.07 -6.24 -8.09
N TYR A 84 28.27 -6.59 -7.07
CA TYR A 84 27.30 -7.69 -7.17
C TYR A 84 25.89 -7.14 -7.35
N PRO A 85 25.12 -7.66 -8.32
CA PRO A 85 23.70 -7.33 -8.49
C PRO A 85 22.88 -7.62 -7.24
N VAL A 86 23.15 -8.71 -6.53
CA VAL A 86 22.44 -9.10 -5.31
C VAL A 86 23.40 -9.21 -4.14
N VAL A 87 23.16 -8.46 -3.07
CA VAL A 87 23.92 -8.47 -1.83
C VAL A 87 23.03 -8.93 -0.70
N VAL A 88 23.39 -10.05 -0.07
CA VAL A 88 22.68 -10.60 1.08
C VAL A 88 23.43 -10.25 2.34
N LEU A 89 22.76 -9.63 3.30
CA LEU A 89 23.31 -9.32 4.63
C LEU A 89 22.83 -10.40 5.60
N ASP A 90 23.75 -11.20 6.11
CA ASP A 90 23.47 -12.24 7.10
C ASP A 90 23.78 -11.75 8.51
N GLY A 91 22.73 -11.48 9.29
CA GLY A 91 22.82 -10.99 10.66
C GLY A 91 23.28 -12.02 11.68
N SER A 92 23.50 -13.28 11.30
CA SER A 92 23.89 -14.35 12.22
C SER A 92 25.23 -14.11 12.94
N ALA A 93 26.09 -13.21 12.44
CA ALA A 93 27.35 -12.84 13.05
C ALA A 93 27.30 -11.54 13.87
N GLY A 94 26.13 -10.92 13.99
CA GLY A 94 25.90 -9.64 14.66
C GLY A 94 25.59 -8.50 13.71
N ASP A 95 25.62 -7.28 14.24
CA ASP A 95 25.25 -6.08 13.50
C ASP A 95 26.39 -5.62 12.58
N PHE A 96 26.04 -5.25 11.36
CA PHE A 96 26.94 -4.49 10.48
C PHE A 96 27.09 -3.06 11.00
N VAL A 97 28.30 -2.54 10.97
CA VAL A 97 28.61 -1.16 11.40
C VAL A 97 29.30 -0.41 10.27
N VAL A 98 28.79 0.78 9.93
CA VAL A 98 29.40 1.61 8.88
C VAL A 98 29.83 2.97 9.42
N SER A 99 31.05 3.36 9.08
CA SER A 99 31.62 4.66 9.44
C SER A 99 31.27 5.75 8.44
N ARG A 100 30.69 5.41 7.30
CA ARG A 100 30.43 6.33 6.19
C ARG A 100 29.17 5.97 5.46
N TYR A 101 28.61 6.97 4.77
CA TYR A 101 27.51 6.83 3.84
C TYR A 101 27.90 5.94 2.65
N ILE A 102 27.19 4.86 2.42
CA ILE A 102 27.37 3.98 1.26
C ILE A 102 26.63 4.58 0.09
N ASN A 103 27.37 5.06 -0.91
CA ASN A 103 26.82 5.62 -2.14
C ASN A 103 26.63 4.52 -3.17
N PHE A 104 25.40 4.29 -3.61
CA PHE A 104 25.14 3.33 -4.67
C PHE A 104 25.80 3.80 -5.97
N SER A 105 26.77 3.06 -6.45
CA SER A 105 27.52 3.40 -7.66
C SER A 105 26.89 2.83 -8.94
N ALA A 106 25.95 1.88 -8.83
CA ALA A 106 25.29 1.23 -9.96
C ALA A 106 23.78 1.07 -9.74
N SER A 107 23.04 1.07 -10.83
CA SER A 107 21.63 0.64 -10.91
C SER A 107 21.51 -0.89 -10.92
N ASN A 108 20.29 -1.40 -10.90
CA ASN A 108 19.97 -2.82 -10.91
C ASN A 108 20.63 -3.55 -9.72
N ARG A 109 20.20 -3.19 -8.51
CA ARG A 109 20.73 -3.75 -7.25
C ARG A 109 19.62 -4.24 -6.34
N THR A 110 19.83 -5.39 -5.73
CA THR A 110 19.05 -5.87 -4.60
C THR A 110 19.97 -5.98 -3.37
N VAL A 111 19.57 -5.36 -2.27
CA VAL A 111 20.21 -5.56 -0.96
C VAL A 111 19.16 -6.11 -0.02
N VAL A 112 19.39 -7.30 0.52
CA VAL A 112 18.39 -8.01 1.32
C VAL A 112 19.01 -8.56 2.61
N GLY A 113 18.26 -8.47 3.72
CA GLY A 113 18.65 -8.99 5.02
C GLY A 113 18.06 -10.37 5.29
N ILE A 114 18.87 -11.24 5.89
CA ILE A 114 18.45 -12.53 6.47
C ILE A 114 18.96 -12.62 7.92
N ASN A 115 18.35 -13.48 8.73
CA ASN A 115 18.75 -13.74 10.10
C ASN A 115 18.85 -12.44 10.93
N ASP A 116 17.77 -11.65 10.95
CA ASP A 116 17.67 -10.38 11.67
C ASP A 116 18.78 -9.36 11.31
N ALA A 117 19.13 -9.27 10.05
CA ALA A 117 20.19 -8.38 9.58
C ALA A 117 19.95 -6.94 10.00
N ARG A 118 20.92 -6.40 10.74
CA ARG A 118 20.93 -5.02 11.20
C ARG A 118 22.17 -4.31 10.70
N ILE A 119 22.00 -3.07 10.26
CA ILE A 119 23.10 -2.20 9.87
C ILE A 119 22.98 -0.87 10.64
N GLY A 120 24.02 -0.54 11.37
CA GLY A 120 24.09 0.66 12.18
C GLY A 120 25.19 1.61 11.73
N THR A 121 25.03 2.91 12.05
CA THR A 121 26.12 3.86 11.95
C THR A 121 27.16 3.60 13.02
N LYS A 122 28.39 4.03 12.82
CA LYS A 122 29.45 3.90 13.82
C LYS A 122 29.06 4.50 15.19
N PHE A 123 28.21 5.52 15.19
CA PHE A 123 27.73 6.16 16.42
C PHE A 123 26.65 5.36 17.14
N TYR A 124 25.98 4.45 16.45
CA TYR A 124 24.90 3.63 17.01
C TYR A 124 25.38 2.73 18.17
N VAL A 125 26.62 2.28 18.10
CA VAL A 125 27.13 1.21 18.99
C VAL A 125 27.36 1.68 20.42
N SER A 126 27.37 3.00 20.66
CA SER A 126 27.79 3.55 21.94
C SER A 126 26.67 4.38 22.59
N ASP A 127 26.21 3.91 23.78
CA ASP A 127 25.39 4.74 24.68
C ASP A 127 26.17 5.98 25.18
N ASP A 128 27.50 5.99 25.00
CA ASP A 128 28.38 7.08 25.41
C ASP A 128 28.10 8.37 24.63
N ILE A 129 27.59 8.29 23.39
CA ILE A 129 27.16 9.47 22.62
C ILE A 129 26.09 10.23 23.35
N ARG A 130 25.09 9.55 23.89
CA ARG A 130 24.05 10.20 24.70
C ARG A 130 24.65 10.84 25.94
N LYS A 131 25.49 10.10 26.64
CA LYS A 131 26.19 10.62 27.82
C LYS A 131 27.07 11.82 27.46
N LEU A 132 27.79 11.75 26.34
CA LEU A 132 28.60 12.87 25.83
C LEU A 132 27.74 14.12 25.58
N MET A 133 26.58 13.99 24.99
CA MET A 133 25.66 15.09 24.73
C MET A 133 25.05 15.65 26.03
N ASP A 134 24.67 14.79 26.96
CA ASP A 134 24.11 15.15 28.26
C ASP A 134 25.16 15.85 29.14
N ASP A 135 26.38 15.32 29.24
CA ASP A 135 27.49 15.90 30.01
C ASP A 135 27.90 17.29 29.49
N ASN A 136 27.68 17.54 28.23
CA ASN A 136 27.98 18.84 27.60
C ASN A 136 26.75 19.76 27.49
N ASN A 137 25.64 19.42 28.11
CA ASN A 137 24.40 20.21 28.11
C ASN A 137 23.89 20.60 26.73
N VAL A 138 24.06 19.72 25.73
CA VAL A 138 23.63 19.99 24.36
C VAL A 138 22.13 20.27 24.28
N ASN A 139 21.35 19.61 25.11
CA ASN A 139 19.89 19.81 25.18
C ASN A 139 19.47 21.17 25.72
N SER A 140 20.34 21.89 26.42
CA SER A 140 20.07 23.24 26.88
C SER A 140 20.29 24.30 25.80
N LEU A 141 20.93 23.92 24.68
CA LEU A 141 21.11 24.81 23.55
C LEU A 141 19.80 24.90 22.76
N SER A 142 19.42 26.11 22.43
CA SER A 142 18.15 26.32 21.75
C SER A 142 18.13 25.65 20.38
N THR A 143 17.00 25.00 20.07
CA THR A 143 16.80 24.16 18.90
C THR A 143 15.84 24.76 17.90
N SER A 144 15.63 26.06 17.91
CA SER A 144 14.72 26.65 16.93
C SER A 144 15.29 26.44 15.52
N SER A 145 14.90 25.33 14.94
CA SER A 145 15.22 24.99 13.57
C SER A 145 14.86 26.13 12.64
N GLY A 146 15.85 26.70 11.98
CA GLY A 146 15.69 27.47 10.77
C GLY A 146 15.16 28.92 10.90
N THR A 147 14.97 29.48 12.05
CA THR A 147 14.46 30.84 12.21
C THR A 147 15.45 31.82 12.88
N GLY A 148 16.74 31.54 12.73
CA GLY A 148 17.77 32.59 12.89
C GLY A 148 17.66 33.52 14.09
N GLY A 149 17.46 32.98 15.30
CA GLY A 149 17.70 33.78 16.51
C GLY A 149 19.20 33.99 16.67
N THR A 150 19.65 35.23 16.90
CA THR A 150 21.06 35.51 17.17
C THR A 150 21.29 35.42 18.67
N LEU A 151 22.23 34.58 19.07
CA LEU A 151 22.73 34.54 20.44
C LEU A 151 23.51 35.80 20.75
N SER A 152 23.70 36.08 22.06
CA SER A 152 24.47 37.23 22.52
C SER A 152 25.92 37.27 22.03
N ASN A 153 26.44 36.13 21.56
CA ASN A 153 27.78 36.01 20.95
C ASN A 153 27.79 36.20 19.43
N GLY A 154 26.63 36.52 18.81
CA GLY A 154 26.50 36.73 17.37
C GLY A 154 26.23 35.49 16.55
N ALA A 155 26.23 34.28 17.15
CA ALA A 155 25.89 33.04 16.46
C ALA A 155 24.37 32.91 16.34
N THR A 156 23.87 32.29 15.27
CA THR A 156 22.47 31.86 15.20
C THR A 156 22.21 30.70 16.16
N VAL A 157 21.02 30.62 16.72
CA VAL A 157 20.70 29.62 17.74
C VAL A 157 20.90 28.19 17.24
N GLY A 158 20.51 27.90 16.00
CA GLY A 158 20.75 26.60 15.39
C GLY A 158 22.24 26.33 15.13
N GLU A 159 22.98 27.34 14.70
CA GLU A 159 24.42 27.23 14.41
C GLU A 159 25.25 26.91 15.66
N ALA A 160 24.96 27.55 16.80
CA ALA A 160 25.69 27.28 18.04
C ALA A 160 25.54 25.82 18.50
N ARG A 161 24.36 25.26 18.38
CA ARG A 161 24.12 23.87 18.71
C ARG A 161 24.79 22.91 17.72
N GLU A 162 24.59 23.16 16.44
CA GLU A 162 25.19 22.37 15.37
C GLU A 162 26.74 22.38 15.51
N THR A 163 27.35 23.55 15.71
CA THR A 163 28.78 23.65 15.88
C THR A 163 29.27 22.86 17.10
N LYS A 164 28.58 22.97 18.23
CA LYS A 164 28.97 22.23 19.44
C LYS A 164 28.83 20.71 19.26
N VAL A 165 27.74 20.24 18.73
CA VAL A 165 27.54 18.80 18.48
C VAL A 165 28.56 18.28 17.49
N ARG A 166 28.81 19.04 16.44
CA ARG A 166 29.82 18.74 15.42
C ARG A 166 31.19 18.54 16.04
N GLN A 167 31.63 19.46 16.90
CA GLN A 167 32.91 19.35 17.57
C GLN A 167 32.98 18.15 18.52
N LEU A 168 31.94 17.94 19.33
CA LEU A 168 31.88 16.80 20.24
C LEU A 168 31.97 15.45 19.52
N LEU A 169 31.30 15.33 18.36
CA LEU A 169 31.37 14.10 17.57
C LEU A 169 32.75 13.90 16.92
N ILE A 170 33.39 14.97 16.45
CA ILE A 170 34.78 14.92 15.93
C ILE A 170 35.73 14.49 17.04
N ASP A 171 35.66 15.10 18.22
CA ASP A 171 36.51 14.79 19.37
C ASP A 171 36.29 13.33 19.83
N TYR A 172 35.04 12.87 19.86
CA TYR A 172 34.68 11.50 20.25
C TYR A 172 35.22 10.46 19.27
N LEU A 173 35.13 10.74 17.96
CA LEU A 173 35.60 9.80 16.93
C LEU A 173 37.09 9.88 16.68
N GLY A 174 37.75 10.95 17.10
CA GLY A 174 39.15 11.20 16.80
C GLY A 174 39.37 11.49 15.31
N ASP A 175 38.40 11.99 14.60
CA ASP A 175 38.45 12.32 13.19
C ASP A 175 38.23 13.83 13.01
N SER A 176 39.09 14.48 12.26
CA SER A 176 38.99 15.90 11.92
C SER A 176 38.02 16.18 10.76
N SER A 177 37.52 15.15 10.10
CA SER A 177 36.52 15.29 9.03
C SER A 177 35.13 15.61 9.61
N GLU A 178 34.18 15.96 8.73
CA GLU A 178 32.79 16.20 9.12
C GLU A 178 32.06 14.90 9.50
N ALA A 179 32.60 14.18 10.45
CA ALA A 179 32.17 12.85 10.85
C ALA A 179 30.70 12.79 11.30
N TYR A 180 30.20 13.87 11.90
CA TYR A 180 28.78 13.98 12.28
C TYR A 180 27.83 13.86 11.08
N ARG A 181 28.29 14.23 9.88
CA ARG A 181 27.53 14.05 8.64
C ARG A 181 27.51 12.60 8.14
N GLN A 182 28.33 11.76 8.72
CA GLN A 182 28.38 10.36 8.38
C GLN A 182 27.41 9.52 9.25
N SER A 183 26.34 10.15 9.69
CA SER A 183 25.27 9.56 10.45
C SER A 183 24.28 8.74 9.59
N GLY A 184 24.40 8.80 8.27
CA GLY A 184 23.59 8.05 7.34
C GLY A 184 24.21 6.70 6.94
N ILE A 185 23.40 5.85 6.31
CA ILE A 185 23.80 4.50 5.92
C ILE A 185 23.80 4.34 4.41
N PHE A 186 22.67 4.59 3.73
CA PHE A 186 22.55 4.43 2.28
C PHE A 186 22.19 5.73 1.58
N ASN A 187 22.92 6.05 0.52
CA ASN A 187 22.60 7.13 -0.40
C ASN A 187 22.40 6.59 -1.82
N ILE A 188 21.16 6.65 -2.30
CA ILE A 188 20.76 6.25 -3.64
C ILE A 188 20.59 7.53 -4.47
N SER A 189 21.65 7.92 -5.17
CA SER A 189 21.70 9.16 -5.96
C SER A 189 21.81 8.83 -7.45
N GLY A 190 20.82 9.24 -8.26
CA GLY A 190 20.80 9.07 -9.71
C GLY A 190 20.84 7.62 -10.18
N LYS A 191 20.34 6.68 -9.39
CA LYS A 191 20.31 5.24 -9.71
C LYS A 191 18.87 4.76 -9.84
N SER A 192 18.68 3.62 -10.49
CA SER A 192 17.36 3.07 -10.76
C SER A 192 17.32 1.55 -10.61
N ASN A 193 16.11 1.02 -10.53
CA ASN A 193 15.86 -0.40 -10.39
C ASN A 193 16.59 -0.98 -9.18
N ILE A 194 16.22 -0.49 -7.98
CA ILE A 194 16.86 -0.89 -6.72
C ILE A 194 15.82 -1.43 -5.75
N ILE A 195 16.13 -2.56 -5.14
CA ILE A 195 15.33 -3.20 -4.10
C ILE A 195 16.15 -3.26 -2.82
N ILE A 196 15.61 -2.70 -1.73
CA ILE A 196 16.15 -2.80 -0.37
C ILE A 196 15.11 -3.50 0.49
N ARG A 197 15.46 -4.65 1.06
CA ARG A 197 14.44 -5.49 1.70
C ARG A 197 14.91 -6.17 2.99
N ASN A 198 14.01 -6.22 3.98
CA ASN A 198 14.15 -6.99 5.21
C ASN A 198 15.41 -6.66 6.05
N ILE A 199 15.68 -5.36 6.20
CA ILE A 199 16.87 -4.87 6.92
C ILE A 199 16.44 -3.87 8.00
N HIS A 200 17.10 -3.95 9.17
CA HIS A 200 16.96 -2.95 10.23
C HIS A 200 18.09 -1.92 10.17
N PHE A 201 17.77 -0.67 9.84
CA PHE A 201 18.68 0.48 9.83
C PHE A 201 18.63 1.19 11.17
N VAL A 202 19.78 1.44 11.80
CA VAL A 202 19.84 2.05 13.13
C VAL A 202 20.83 3.21 13.14
N GLY A 203 20.34 4.36 13.59
CA GLY A 203 21.10 5.58 13.72
C GLY A 203 21.55 5.88 15.14
N PRO A 204 22.27 7.00 15.32
CA PRO A 204 22.84 7.41 16.61
C PRO A 204 21.80 8.03 17.57
N GLY A 205 20.61 8.29 17.13
CA GLY A 205 19.63 9.16 17.76
C GLY A 205 19.53 10.50 17.07
N SER A 206 18.32 11.06 17.04
CA SER A 206 18.09 12.36 16.39
C SER A 206 18.51 13.53 17.28
N ILE A 207 19.08 14.52 16.62
CA ILE A 207 19.42 15.81 17.19
C ILE A 207 19.48 16.85 16.05
N ASP A 208 18.87 18.02 16.24
CA ASP A 208 18.77 19.05 15.20
C ASP A 208 20.12 19.72 14.93
N VAL A 209 20.92 19.12 14.05
CA VAL A 209 22.30 19.59 13.73
C VAL A 209 22.65 19.44 12.24
N GLY A 210 21.68 19.08 11.38
CA GLY A 210 21.91 18.92 9.95
C GLY A 210 22.80 17.73 9.58
N GLY A 211 22.63 16.60 10.26
CA GLY A 211 23.25 15.32 9.90
C GLY A 211 22.68 14.74 8.60
N TYR A 212 22.89 13.44 8.39
CA TYR A 212 22.27 12.69 7.31
C TYR A 212 21.11 11.83 7.82
N ASP A 213 20.13 11.61 6.94
CA ASP A 213 19.12 10.57 7.14
C ASP A 213 19.75 9.18 7.08
N LEU A 214 19.11 8.18 7.68
CA LEU A 214 19.60 6.81 7.56
C LEU A 214 19.64 6.36 6.10
N MET A 215 18.65 6.78 5.31
CA MET A 215 18.60 6.54 3.88
C MET A 215 18.12 7.77 3.13
N SER A 216 18.80 8.11 2.05
CA SER A 216 18.36 9.15 1.12
C SER A 216 18.23 8.61 -0.30
N VAL A 217 17.10 8.91 -0.96
CA VAL A 217 16.84 8.65 -2.37
C VAL A 217 16.74 9.98 -3.07
N ARG A 218 17.66 10.28 -4.00
CA ARG A 218 17.78 11.63 -4.52
C ARG A 218 18.41 11.75 -5.91
N ASP A 219 18.48 12.98 -6.41
CA ASP A 219 19.20 13.36 -7.65
C ASP A 219 18.70 12.56 -8.88
N GLY A 220 17.39 12.43 -9.02
CA GLY A 220 16.78 11.71 -10.14
C GLY A 220 16.83 10.18 -10.01
N ALA A 221 17.09 9.64 -8.82
CA ALA A 221 16.95 8.21 -8.59
C ALA A 221 15.48 7.78 -8.79
N HIS A 222 15.23 6.62 -9.40
CA HIS A 222 13.87 6.21 -9.71
C HIS A 222 13.68 4.69 -9.75
N HIS A 223 12.42 4.26 -9.63
CA HIS A 223 12.05 2.84 -9.57
C HIS A 223 12.81 2.15 -8.43
N ILE A 224 12.49 2.59 -7.24
CA ILE A 224 13.10 2.12 -5.99
C ILE A 224 12.03 1.50 -5.11
N TRP A 225 12.26 0.30 -4.66
CA TRP A 225 11.39 -0.39 -3.70
C TRP A 225 12.13 -0.64 -2.39
N ILE A 226 11.62 -0.05 -1.31
CA ILE A 226 12.12 -0.23 0.05
C ILE A 226 11.02 -0.95 0.82
N ASP A 227 11.29 -2.19 1.20
CA ASP A 227 10.25 -3.11 1.65
C ASP A 227 10.66 -3.87 2.92
N HIS A 228 9.71 -4.07 3.83
CA HIS A 228 9.93 -4.78 5.09
C HIS A 228 11.20 -4.33 5.82
N CYS A 229 11.49 -3.05 5.83
CA CYS A 229 12.62 -2.47 6.54
C CYS A 229 12.17 -1.79 7.84
N ARG A 230 13.10 -1.67 8.77
CA ARG A 230 12.92 -0.86 9.98
C ARG A 230 13.94 0.24 10.01
N PHE A 231 13.52 1.44 10.35
CA PHE A 231 14.37 2.63 10.50
C PHE A 231 14.22 3.16 11.92
N THR A 232 15.31 3.21 12.65
CA THR A 232 15.32 3.62 14.06
C THR A 232 16.40 4.67 14.30
N ASP A 233 16.00 5.77 14.93
CA ASP A 233 16.94 6.78 15.48
C ASP A 233 17.84 7.46 14.45
N GLY A 234 17.33 7.78 13.25
CA GLY A 234 18.07 8.59 12.28
C GLY A 234 18.40 9.99 12.82
N MET A 235 19.61 10.51 12.52
CA MET A 235 20.07 11.78 13.10
C MET A 235 19.27 12.98 12.56
N ASP A 236 19.17 13.16 11.26
CA ASP A 236 18.36 14.22 10.62
C ASP A 236 16.95 13.71 10.28
N GLY A 237 16.84 12.44 9.92
CA GLY A 237 15.60 11.76 9.59
C GLY A 237 15.84 10.27 9.36
N ASN A 238 14.77 9.54 9.08
CA ASN A 238 14.89 8.11 8.82
C ASN A 238 15.07 7.81 7.33
N LEU A 239 14.19 8.33 6.47
CA LEU A 239 14.25 8.11 5.04
C LEU A 239 13.68 9.30 4.27
N ASP A 240 14.50 9.93 3.45
CA ASP A 240 14.11 11.08 2.64
C ASP A 240 14.14 10.77 1.14
N VAL A 241 13.19 11.35 0.40
CA VAL A 241 13.10 11.26 -1.06
C VAL A 241 13.08 12.67 -1.62
N THR A 242 14.14 13.09 -2.32
CA THR A 242 14.32 14.48 -2.69
C THR A 242 14.94 14.65 -4.08
N VAL A 243 15.02 15.88 -4.56
CA VAL A 243 15.79 16.30 -5.75
C VAL A 243 15.51 15.41 -6.97
N LYS A 244 14.30 15.52 -7.50
CA LYS A 244 13.87 14.82 -8.73
C LYS A 244 13.87 13.29 -8.64
N ALA A 245 13.99 12.71 -7.46
CA ALA A 245 13.72 11.28 -7.30
C ALA A 245 12.27 10.99 -7.65
N ASP A 246 11.98 9.79 -8.17
CA ASP A 246 10.65 9.48 -8.67
C ASP A 246 10.36 7.98 -8.65
N PHE A 247 9.08 7.61 -8.77
CA PHE A 247 8.66 6.22 -8.83
C PHE A 247 9.24 5.39 -7.66
N VAL A 248 8.95 5.81 -6.44
CA VAL A 248 9.44 5.16 -5.22
C VAL A 248 8.28 4.51 -4.49
N THR A 249 8.46 3.27 -4.04
CA THR A 249 7.54 2.62 -3.11
C THR A 249 8.27 2.26 -1.82
N ILE A 250 7.67 2.64 -0.71
CA ILE A 250 8.09 2.32 0.65
C ILE A 250 6.95 1.54 1.27
N SER A 251 7.15 0.23 1.47
CA SER A 251 6.09 -0.67 1.91
C SER A 251 6.52 -1.54 3.08
N TRP A 252 5.56 -1.87 3.94
CA TRP A 252 5.78 -2.74 5.10
C TRP A 252 6.96 -2.32 5.98
N CYS A 253 7.28 -1.03 6.02
CA CYS A 253 8.37 -0.49 6.81
C CYS A 253 7.89 0.00 8.19
N VAL A 254 8.80 -0.02 9.16
CA VAL A 254 8.58 0.55 10.49
C VAL A 254 9.52 1.72 10.70
N PHE A 255 8.98 2.86 11.07
CA PHE A 255 9.72 4.06 11.46
C PHE A 255 9.51 4.33 12.93
N ASN A 256 10.56 4.45 13.71
CA ASN A 256 10.46 4.76 15.13
C ASN A 256 11.71 5.47 15.65
N TYR A 257 11.54 6.05 16.83
CA TYR A 257 12.61 6.65 17.62
C TYR A 257 12.61 6.07 19.02
N THR A 258 13.78 6.04 19.66
CA THR A 258 13.94 5.56 21.04
C THR A 258 14.27 6.72 21.99
N THR A 259 14.62 6.38 23.24
CA THR A 259 15.12 7.35 24.20
C THR A 259 16.51 7.90 23.86
N ARG A 260 17.19 7.32 22.89
CA ARG A 260 18.47 7.80 22.36
C ARG A 260 18.32 9.12 21.61
N SER A 261 17.17 9.32 20.97
CA SER A 261 16.84 10.54 20.25
C SER A 261 16.42 11.65 21.20
N TYR A 262 16.95 12.84 20.97
CA TYR A 262 16.68 14.04 21.79
C TYR A 262 15.51 14.86 21.26
N ASP A 263 15.64 15.36 20.05
CA ASP A 263 14.66 16.16 19.33
C ASP A 263 14.75 15.88 17.84
N HIS A 264 14.04 16.62 17.00
CA HIS A 264 14.03 16.41 15.54
C HIS A 264 13.66 14.97 15.14
N LYS A 265 12.72 14.33 15.87
CA LYS A 265 12.27 12.97 15.62
C LYS A 265 11.27 12.93 14.45
N VAL A 266 11.76 13.32 13.25
CA VAL A 266 11.01 13.46 12.01
C VAL A 266 11.39 12.35 11.04
N SER A 267 10.39 11.68 10.42
CA SER A 267 10.62 10.40 9.73
C SER A 267 10.96 10.54 8.25
N ASN A 268 10.08 11.19 7.48
CA ASN A 268 10.14 11.11 6.02
C ASN A 268 9.87 12.46 5.37
N LEU A 269 10.89 13.03 4.74
CA LEU A 269 10.75 14.23 3.93
C LEU A 269 10.71 13.87 2.45
N VAL A 270 9.72 14.38 1.75
CA VAL A 270 9.63 14.36 0.29
C VAL A 270 9.77 15.79 -0.22
N GLY A 271 10.80 16.04 -1.02
CA GLY A 271 11.11 17.39 -1.51
C GLY A 271 11.67 18.32 -0.44
N GLY A 272 12.99 18.54 -0.47
CA GLY A 272 13.75 19.28 0.54
C GLY A 272 13.56 20.80 0.53
N SER A 273 12.92 21.37 -0.51
CA SER A 273 12.69 22.82 -0.62
C SER A 273 11.48 23.14 -1.50
N ASP A 274 11.01 24.40 -1.47
CA ASP A 274 9.93 24.89 -2.32
C ASP A 274 10.38 25.23 -3.76
N ASP A 275 11.65 24.98 -4.11
CA ASP A 275 12.20 25.21 -5.44
C ASP A 275 11.82 24.07 -6.40
N ALA A 276 10.85 24.32 -7.28
CA ALA A 276 10.36 23.37 -8.27
C ALA A 276 11.44 22.93 -9.27
N ASN A 277 12.36 23.81 -9.64
CA ASN A 277 13.45 23.46 -10.56
C ASN A 277 14.41 22.45 -9.93
N LYS A 278 14.68 22.62 -8.64
CA LYS A 278 15.55 21.74 -7.87
C LYS A 278 14.86 20.42 -7.57
N GLN A 279 13.60 20.46 -7.10
CA GLN A 279 12.89 19.26 -6.67
C GLN A 279 12.25 18.48 -7.83
N GLY A 280 11.90 19.15 -8.93
CA GLY A 280 11.15 18.59 -10.06
C GLY A 280 9.65 18.65 -9.81
N GLU A 281 8.95 19.52 -10.54
CA GLU A 281 7.52 19.78 -10.31
C GLU A 281 6.63 18.54 -10.51
N ASN A 282 7.02 17.66 -11.45
CA ASN A 282 6.29 16.43 -11.80
C ASN A 282 6.96 15.14 -11.29
N ASN A 283 8.01 15.28 -10.48
CA ASN A 283 8.69 14.15 -9.84
C ASN A 283 8.17 13.98 -8.40
N LEU A 284 8.78 13.08 -7.66
CA LEU A 284 8.47 12.78 -6.26
C LEU A 284 7.13 12.04 -6.12
N ASN A 285 6.83 11.12 -7.06
CA ASN A 285 5.68 10.25 -6.98
C ASN A 285 5.99 9.02 -6.13
N ILE A 286 5.33 8.91 -4.97
CA ILE A 286 5.72 7.97 -3.94
C ILE A 286 4.50 7.24 -3.36
N THR A 287 4.64 5.93 -3.21
CA THR A 287 3.70 5.10 -2.44
C THR A 287 4.29 4.81 -1.08
N TYR A 288 3.52 5.09 -0.04
CA TYR A 288 3.72 4.57 1.31
C TYR A 288 2.58 3.60 1.59
N ALA A 289 2.87 2.29 1.58
CA ALA A 289 1.85 1.27 1.79
C ALA A 289 2.22 0.34 2.94
N ASN A 290 1.27 0.07 3.82
CA ASN A 290 1.44 -0.91 4.90
C ASN A 290 2.59 -0.58 5.87
N ASN A 291 2.87 0.70 6.10
CA ASN A 291 3.93 1.11 7.01
C ASN A 291 3.40 1.41 8.42
N ILE A 292 4.29 1.31 9.40
CA ILE A 292 4.04 1.75 10.77
C ILE A 292 4.90 2.97 11.07
N TRP A 293 4.25 4.10 11.41
CA TRP A 293 4.91 5.18 12.15
C TRP A 293 4.65 4.97 13.63
N GLY A 294 5.67 4.49 14.31
CA GLY A 294 5.57 4.00 15.66
C GLY A 294 6.10 4.98 16.72
N ASN A 295 6.53 4.40 17.82
CA ASN A 295 6.90 5.10 19.02
C ASN A 295 7.86 6.28 18.77
N LYS A 296 7.54 7.44 19.36
CA LYS A 296 8.33 8.67 19.35
C LYS A 296 8.55 9.31 17.96
N CYS A 297 7.89 8.87 16.90
CA CYS A 297 7.80 9.70 15.69
C CYS A 297 7.03 10.98 16.01
N GLU A 298 7.62 12.14 15.73
CA GLU A 298 7.03 13.43 16.09
C GLU A 298 6.50 14.20 14.87
N GLY A 299 6.96 13.86 13.66
CA GLY A 299 6.52 14.55 12.45
C GLY A 299 7.01 13.96 11.15
N ARG A 300 6.60 14.57 10.04
CA ARG A 300 6.92 14.16 8.67
C ARG A 300 6.59 12.70 8.42
N MET A 301 5.29 12.36 8.46
CA MET A 301 4.83 10.98 8.29
C MET A 301 3.83 10.82 7.11
N PRO A 302 4.18 11.18 5.86
CA PRO A 302 5.30 12.01 5.43
C PRO A 302 4.98 13.52 5.39
N MET A 303 6.00 14.35 5.26
CA MET A 303 5.87 15.72 4.78
C MET A 303 6.34 15.79 3.34
N ALA A 304 5.47 16.23 2.41
CA ALA A 304 5.81 16.25 1.00
C ALA A 304 5.55 17.59 0.32
N ARG A 305 6.47 17.97 -0.56
CA ARG A 305 6.36 19.02 -1.56
C ARG A 305 6.42 18.41 -2.93
N PHE A 306 5.55 18.85 -3.83
CA PHE A 306 5.42 18.31 -5.19
C PHE A 306 5.03 16.83 -5.23
N GLY A 307 4.88 16.28 -6.41
CA GLY A 307 4.59 14.88 -6.67
C GLY A 307 3.23 14.39 -6.15
N THR A 308 2.96 13.14 -6.43
CA THR A 308 1.74 12.45 -6.02
C THR A 308 2.07 11.38 -4.98
N ILE A 309 1.52 11.54 -3.80
CA ILE A 309 1.76 10.68 -2.65
C ILE A 309 0.53 9.81 -2.40
N HIS A 310 0.70 8.49 -2.42
CA HIS A 310 -0.32 7.53 -2.04
C HIS A 310 -0.01 6.95 -0.66
N LEU A 311 -0.86 7.21 0.31
CA LEU A 311 -0.79 6.63 1.65
C LEU A 311 -1.86 5.54 1.76
N LEU A 312 -1.44 4.26 1.69
CA LEU A 312 -2.33 3.11 1.63
C LEU A 312 -2.15 2.19 2.84
N ASN A 313 -3.21 1.94 3.60
CA ASN A 313 -3.24 0.98 4.71
C ASN A 313 -2.08 1.11 5.71
N ASN A 314 -1.67 2.33 6.03
CA ASN A 314 -0.62 2.57 7.02
C ASN A 314 -1.19 2.66 8.43
N TYR A 315 -0.37 2.31 9.42
CA TYR A 315 -0.68 2.38 10.85
C TYR A 315 0.12 3.49 11.54
N TYR A 316 -0.58 4.50 12.01
CA TYR A 316 -0.01 5.59 12.79
C TYR A 316 -0.19 5.28 14.28
N ASN A 317 0.86 4.78 14.92
CA ASN A 317 0.91 4.46 16.35
C ASN A 317 2.00 5.29 17.06
N CYS A 318 1.85 6.60 16.98
CA CYS A 318 2.81 7.59 17.48
C CYS A 318 2.13 8.61 18.42
N PRO A 319 1.71 8.19 19.62
CA PRO A 319 1.00 9.08 20.54
C PRO A 319 1.86 10.29 20.90
N GLY A 320 1.22 11.47 20.88
CA GLY A 320 1.87 12.75 21.20
C GLY A 320 2.63 13.40 20.06
N CYS A 321 2.61 12.83 18.82
CA CYS A 321 3.26 13.41 17.66
C CYS A 321 2.80 14.84 17.36
N GLY A 322 3.71 15.67 16.82
CA GLY A 322 3.43 17.07 16.52
C GLY A 322 2.79 17.31 15.16
N SER A 323 2.98 16.40 14.19
CA SER A 323 2.42 16.49 12.84
C SER A 323 2.56 15.14 12.13
N SER A 324 1.44 14.57 11.69
CA SER A 324 1.47 13.31 10.95
C SER A 324 1.56 13.55 9.44
N VAL A 325 0.45 13.56 8.74
CA VAL A 325 0.39 13.76 7.29
C VAL A 325 0.47 15.26 6.97
N ASN A 326 1.46 15.65 6.18
CA ASN A 326 1.75 17.07 5.94
C ASN A 326 1.98 17.37 4.44
N PRO A 327 0.91 17.50 3.64
CA PRO A 327 0.99 17.98 2.27
C PRO A 327 1.43 19.45 2.20
N ARG A 328 2.40 19.73 1.36
CA ARG A 328 2.92 21.10 1.13
C ARG A 328 3.02 21.38 -0.35
N LYS A 329 3.48 22.55 -0.66
CA LYS A 329 3.81 23.11 -1.98
C LYS A 329 3.53 22.18 -3.18
N ASN A 330 2.38 22.37 -3.83
CA ASN A 330 1.96 21.66 -5.06
C ASN A 330 1.95 20.10 -4.97
N SER A 331 1.97 19.51 -3.76
CA SER A 331 1.84 18.06 -3.60
C SER A 331 0.39 17.61 -3.72
N GLU A 332 0.19 16.38 -4.15
CA GLU A 332 -1.10 15.72 -4.24
C GLU A 332 -1.10 14.47 -3.36
N PHE A 333 -2.14 14.28 -2.51
CA PHE A 333 -2.20 13.18 -1.56
C PHE A 333 -3.48 12.37 -1.70
N LEU A 334 -3.35 11.06 -1.98
CA LEU A 334 -4.42 10.09 -1.71
C LEU A 334 -4.14 9.43 -0.36
N ILE A 335 -5.05 9.60 0.59
CA ILE A 335 -4.91 9.12 1.97
C ILE A 335 -6.01 8.08 2.17
N GLU A 336 -5.69 6.79 2.00
CA GLU A 336 -6.67 5.71 1.89
C GLU A 336 -6.38 4.56 2.85
N GLY A 337 -7.41 4.12 3.58
CA GLY A 337 -7.36 2.93 4.42
C GLY A 337 -6.38 3.02 5.59
N ASN A 338 -5.95 4.21 6.01
CA ASN A 338 -4.98 4.36 7.09
C ASN A 338 -5.65 4.34 8.46
N TYR A 339 -5.00 3.70 9.42
CA TYR A 339 -5.45 3.61 10.80
C TYR A 339 -4.65 4.55 11.71
N PHE A 340 -5.35 5.49 12.37
CA PHE A 340 -4.74 6.45 13.30
C PHE A 340 -5.11 6.07 14.74
N GLU A 341 -4.11 5.62 15.50
CA GLU A 341 -4.27 5.15 16.87
C GLU A 341 -4.51 6.31 17.85
N LYS A 342 -5.00 5.95 19.02
CA LYS A 342 -5.25 6.89 20.11
C LYS A 342 -4.01 7.71 20.47
N GLY A 343 -4.21 9.02 20.62
CA GLY A 343 -3.14 9.94 21.01
C GLY A 343 -2.31 10.47 19.83
N VAL A 344 -2.57 10.04 18.59
CA VAL A 344 -1.98 10.65 17.40
C VAL A 344 -2.55 12.06 17.24
N LYS A 345 -1.69 13.06 17.40
CA LYS A 345 -2.07 14.47 17.30
C LYS A 345 -1.75 15.04 15.92
N LYS A 346 -2.45 16.12 15.56
CA LYS A 346 -2.27 16.81 14.29
C LYS A 346 -2.18 15.82 13.11
N ILE A 347 -3.19 14.95 13.01
CA ILE A 347 -3.29 13.92 11.97
C ILE A 347 -3.00 14.49 10.59
N PHE A 348 -3.50 15.69 10.32
CA PHE A 348 -3.32 16.35 9.05
C PHE A 348 -3.03 17.84 9.22
N SER A 349 -2.04 18.35 8.48
CA SER A 349 -1.81 19.78 8.32
C SER A 349 -1.25 20.04 6.93
N GLN A 350 -1.73 21.04 6.22
CA GLN A 350 -1.32 21.33 4.86
C GLN A 350 -0.85 22.78 4.69
N SER A 351 0.00 23.02 3.70
CA SER A 351 0.43 24.36 3.30
C SER A 351 0.75 24.40 1.81
N GLY A 352 -0.20 24.88 1.01
CA GLY A 352 -0.05 25.01 -0.44
C GLY A 352 -0.08 23.68 -1.20
N ALA A 353 -0.73 22.66 -0.66
CA ALA A 353 -1.03 21.43 -1.38
C ALA A 353 -1.94 21.70 -2.58
N LYS A 354 -1.71 21.00 -3.69
CA LYS A 354 -2.54 21.09 -4.90
C LYS A 354 -3.83 20.30 -4.75
N ALA A 355 -3.75 19.09 -4.21
CA ALA A 355 -4.90 18.24 -3.95
C ALA A 355 -4.67 17.33 -2.73
N TYR A 356 -5.76 16.95 -2.06
CA TYR A 356 -5.75 15.87 -1.08
C TYR A 356 -7.13 15.23 -0.97
N VAL A 357 -7.14 13.90 -0.96
CA VAL A 357 -8.35 13.08 -0.91
C VAL A 357 -8.22 12.06 0.22
N PHE A 358 -9.20 12.05 1.11
CA PHE A 358 -9.33 11.05 2.17
C PHE A 358 -10.34 9.99 1.76
N LYS A 359 -10.01 8.72 1.96
CA LYS A 359 -10.88 7.59 1.64
C LYS A 359 -10.70 6.48 2.66
N ASN A 360 -11.78 6.04 3.28
CA ASN A 360 -11.83 4.86 4.18
C ASN A 360 -10.78 4.83 5.31
N ASN A 361 -10.41 5.97 5.89
CA ASN A 361 -9.49 6.01 7.02
C ASN A 361 -10.21 5.80 8.34
N HIS A 362 -9.54 5.23 9.32
CA HIS A 362 -10.04 5.06 10.69
C HIS A 362 -9.30 5.96 11.68
N TYR A 363 -10.06 6.55 12.60
CA TYR A 363 -9.55 7.43 13.65
C TYR A 363 -10.10 6.95 14.99
N THR A 364 -9.25 6.51 15.90
CA THR A 364 -9.68 6.04 17.22
C THR A 364 -10.14 7.17 18.16
N GLU A 365 -9.74 8.40 17.85
CA GLU A 365 -10.22 9.61 18.53
C GLU A 365 -10.89 10.55 17.51
N SER A 366 -11.72 11.47 17.99
CA SER A 366 -12.42 12.42 17.12
C SER A 366 -11.42 13.26 16.32
N PHE A 367 -11.54 13.23 15.02
CA PHE A 367 -10.79 14.05 14.08
C PHE A 367 -11.74 14.80 13.15
N SER A 368 -11.59 16.11 13.11
CA SER A 368 -12.32 16.92 12.15
C SER A 368 -11.60 16.85 10.80
N GLN A 369 -11.92 15.81 10.03
CA GLN A 369 -11.35 15.62 8.69
C GLN A 369 -11.74 16.79 7.80
N PRO A 370 -10.80 17.46 7.14
CA PRO A 370 -11.14 18.50 6.16
C PRO A 370 -11.83 17.91 4.94
N ALA A 371 -12.59 18.74 4.25
CA ALA A 371 -13.15 18.34 2.95
C ALA A 371 -12.02 18.02 1.95
N ASN A 372 -12.27 17.08 1.05
CA ASN A 372 -11.35 16.78 -0.04
C ASN A 372 -11.15 18.01 -0.93
N VAL A 373 -9.95 18.18 -1.45
CA VAL A 373 -9.58 19.26 -2.37
C VAL A 373 -8.99 18.64 -3.64
N GLY A 374 -9.58 18.95 -4.78
CA GLY A 374 -9.16 18.42 -6.07
C GLY A 374 -9.41 16.91 -6.23
N SER A 375 -8.72 16.32 -7.17
CA SER A 375 -8.68 14.86 -7.39
C SER A 375 -7.23 14.39 -7.47
N VAL A 376 -6.97 13.16 -7.04
CA VAL A 376 -5.65 12.54 -7.07
C VAL A 376 -5.75 11.24 -7.87
N ARG A 377 -4.93 11.12 -8.91
CA ARG A 377 -4.90 9.94 -9.77
C ARG A 377 -3.72 9.05 -9.41
N ILE A 378 -4.01 7.78 -9.19
CA ILE A 378 -3.02 6.71 -9.01
C ILE A 378 -3.10 5.80 -10.26
N PRO A 379 -2.02 5.65 -11.05
CA PRO A 379 -2.08 4.96 -12.34
C PRO A 379 -1.91 3.43 -12.26
N TYR A 380 -1.59 2.88 -11.11
CA TYR A 380 -1.40 1.44 -10.90
C TYR A 380 -2.59 0.81 -10.18
N SER A 381 -2.76 -0.49 -10.37
CA SER A 381 -3.73 -1.29 -9.61
C SER A 381 -3.21 -1.58 -8.20
N TYR A 382 -4.08 -1.60 -7.22
CA TYR A 382 -3.76 -1.94 -5.84
C TYR A 382 -4.99 -2.49 -5.12
N THR A 383 -4.76 -3.29 -4.11
CA THR A 383 -5.81 -3.77 -3.20
C THR A 383 -5.69 -3.03 -1.86
N ALA A 384 -6.79 -2.44 -1.41
CA ALA A 384 -6.90 -1.91 -0.06
C ALA A 384 -7.68 -2.93 0.78
N TYR A 385 -7.12 -3.39 1.87
CA TYR A 385 -7.84 -4.26 2.81
C TYR A 385 -8.59 -3.44 3.87
N ASP A 386 -9.42 -4.12 4.66
CA ASP A 386 -10.22 -3.44 5.69
C ASP A 386 -9.31 -2.68 6.65
N VAL A 387 -9.60 -1.40 6.81
CA VAL A 387 -8.83 -0.52 7.69
C VAL A 387 -8.80 -1.02 9.14
N MET A 388 -9.81 -1.75 9.57
CA MET A 388 -9.86 -2.32 10.94
C MET A 388 -8.88 -3.47 11.16
N GLU A 389 -8.41 -4.10 10.09
CA GLU A 389 -7.41 -5.18 10.15
C GLU A 389 -5.97 -4.62 10.14
N VAL A 390 -5.77 -3.38 9.71
CA VAL A 390 -4.46 -2.75 9.56
C VAL A 390 -3.56 -2.92 10.79
N PRO A 391 -3.99 -2.62 12.05
CA PRO A 391 -3.12 -2.80 13.21
C PRO A 391 -2.67 -4.25 13.42
N ALA A 392 -3.59 -5.21 13.28
CA ALA A 392 -3.29 -6.62 13.51
C ALA A 392 -2.34 -7.18 12.44
N VAL A 393 -2.61 -6.87 11.17
CA VAL A 393 -1.79 -7.29 10.03
C VAL A 393 -0.37 -6.73 10.13
N LEU A 394 -0.24 -5.41 10.34
CA LEU A 394 1.08 -4.77 10.33
C LEU A 394 1.92 -5.09 11.56
N THR A 395 1.31 -5.43 12.69
CA THR A 395 2.05 -5.80 13.92
C THR A 395 2.29 -7.31 14.04
N SER A 396 1.91 -8.10 13.04
CA SER A 396 2.19 -9.54 13.03
C SER A 396 3.69 -9.80 13.14
N ALA A 397 4.06 -10.82 13.93
CA ALA A 397 5.45 -11.24 14.08
C ALA A 397 5.97 -11.94 12.81
N GLU A 398 5.08 -12.52 12.02
CA GLU A 398 5.39 -13.17 10.77
C GLU A 398 4.82 -12.34 9.62
N ASN A 399 5.68 -11.94 8.70
CA ASN A 399 5.33 -11.16 7.51
C ASN A 399 4.61 -9.82 7.80
N GLY A 400 4.62 -9.31 9.03
CA GLY A 400 4.17 -7.97 9.36
C GLY A 400 5.18 -6.90 8.94
N ALA A 401 4.93 -5.64 9.28
CA ALA A 401 5.84 -4.55 8.94
C ALA A 401 7.20 -4.67 9.68
N GLY A 402 8.27 -4.29 9.00
CA GLY A 402 9.64 -4.43 9.46
C GLY A 402 10.33 -5.69 8.91
N PRO A 403 11.54 -6.02 9.36
CA PRO A 403 12.32 -7.16 8.87
C PRO A 403 11.80 -8.49 9.45
N THR A 404 10.60 -8.87 9.04
CA THR A 404 9.84 -10.02 9.57
C THR A 404 9.59 -11.12 8.55
N LEU A 405 10.14 -10.98 7.34
CA LEU A 405 9.89 -11.92 6.25
C LEU A 405 10.54 -13.28 6.50
N ASN A 406 9.74 -14.34 6.37
CA ASN A 406 10.24 -15.72 6.42
C ASN A 406 11.08 -16.09 5.18
N SER A 407 10.80 -15.48 4.03
CA SER A 407 11.48 -15.76 2.76
C SER A 407 11.90 -14.46 2.05
N PRO A 408 12.81 -13.66 2.64
CA PRO A 408 13.13 -12.31 2.13
C PRO A 408 13.81 -12.32 0.76
N LEU A 409 14.42 -13.43 0.35
CA LEU A 409 15.06 -13.58 -0.97
C LEU A 409 14.06 -13.86 -2.10
N THR A 410 12.83 -14.27 -1.76
CA THR A 410 11.79 -14.49 -2.75
C THR A 410 11.23 -13.13 -3.15
N ILE A 411 11.47 -12.75 -4.39
CA ILE A 411 10.86 -11.57 -5.01
C ILE A 411 10.10 -12.12 -6.20
N SER A 412 8.78 -12.04 -6.14
CA SER A 412 7.93 -12.39 -7.27
C SER A 412 8.27 -11.43 -8.39
N LYS A 413 8.58 -11.94 -9.57
CA LYS A 413 8.51 -11.11 -10.76
C LYS A 413 7.07 -10.60 -10.79
N LEU A 414 6.88 -9.31 -10.96
CA LEU A 414 5.69 -8.88 -11.63
C LEU A 414 5.72 -9.70 -12.92
N GLU A 415 4.83 -10.67 -13.03
CA GLU A 415 4.55 -11.18 -14.35
C GLU A 415 4.21 -9.92 -15.13
N ALA A 416 5.15 -9.45 -15.95
CA ALA A 416 4.77 -8.58 -17.03
C ALA A 416 3.58 -9.32 -17.60
N ASP A 417 2.42 -8.71 -17.50
CA ASP A 417 1.32 -9.16 -18.32
C ASP A 417 1.83 -9.08 -19.76
N ASP A 418 2.52 -10.13 -20.20
CA ASP A 418 2.67 -10.54 -21.60
C ASP A 418 1.31 -11.09 -22.10
N LYS A 419 0.30 -10.70 -21.41
CA LYS A 419 -1.01 -10.54 -21.94
C LYS A 419 -1.01 -9.12 -22.57
N ASP A 420 -0.85 -9.08 -23.91
CA ASP A 420 -1.95 -8.39 -24.62
C ASP A 420 -3.13 -8.53 -23.69
N GLU A 421 -3.60 -7.43 -23.02
CA GLU A 421 -4.74 -7.52 -22.13
C GLU A 421 -5.88 -8.30 -22.85
N GLU A 422 -5.81 -9.62 -22.85
CA GLU A 422 -6.99 -10.37 -22.52
C GLU A 422 -7.27 -9.92 -21.10
N VAL A 423 -8.06 -8.88 -20.95
CA VAL A 423 -8.78 -8.57 -19.73
C VAL A 423 -9.29 -9.92 -19.30
N GLU A 424 -8.70 -10.47 -18.19
CA GLU A 424 -9.18 -11.75 -17.72
C GLU A 424 -10.66 -11.56 -17.60
N THR A 425 -11.36 -12.13 -18.56
CA THR A 425 -12.80 -12.29 -18.42
C THR A 425 -12.89 -13.00 -17.10
N PRO A 426 -13.52 -12.37 -16.07
CA PRO A 426 -13.65 -13.01 -14.78
C PRO A 426 -14.06 -14.44 -15.09
N LYS A 427 -13.26 -15.43 -14.70
CA LYS A 427 -13.43 -16.84 -15.11
C LYS A 427 -14.83 -17.37 -14.79
N ASP A 428 -15.59 -16.59 -14.00
CA ASP A 428 -16.91 -16.86 -13.49
C ASP A 428 -17.99 -15.87 -13.96
N ALA A 429 -17.68 -14.94 -14.89
CA ALA A 429 -18.69 -14.06 -15.44
C ALA A 429 -19.63 -14.85 -16.37
N CYS A 430 -20.90 -14.97 -15.97
CA CYS A 430 -21.93 -15.54 -16.84
C CYS A 430 -22.40 -14.55 -17.93
N TYR A 431 -22.15 -13.27 -17.75
CA TYR A 431 -22.30 -12.21 -18.74
C TYR A 431 -21.21 -11.16 -18.57
N LEU A 432 -20.70 -10.65 -19.66
CA LEU A 432 -19.75 -9.54 -19.69
C LEU A 432 -19.96 -8.67 -20.93
N TRP A 433 -20.03 -7.37 -20.73
CA TRP A 433 -19.82 -6.34 -21.74
C TRP A 433 -18.75 -5.37 -21.25
N GLN A 434 -17.76 -5.09 -22.08
CA GLN A 434 -16.70 -4.13 -21.75
C GLN A 434 -16.04 -3.57 -23.01
N SER A 435 -15.31 -2.46 -22.88
CA SER A 435 -14.45 -1.92 -23.93
C SER A 435 -13.00 -2.34 -23.67
N VAL A 436 -12.43 -3.12 -24.57
CA VAL A 436 -11.05 -3.60 -24.49
C VAL A 436 -10.29 -3.03 -25.68
N ASN A 437 -9.18 -2.34 -25.41
CA ASN A 437 -8.33 -1.75 -26.48
C ASN A 437 -9.12 -0.98 -27.56
N GLY A 438 -10.16 -0.26 -27.13
CA GLY A 438 -11.01 0.52 -28.04
C GLY A 438 -12.00 -0.32 -28.86
N THR A 439 -12.24 -1.59 -28.51
CA THR A 439 -13.19 -2.48 -29.16
C THR A 439 -14.20 -3.03 -28.13
N PRO A 440 -15.51 -3.08 -28.43
CA PRO A 440 -16.47 -3.72 -27.55
C PRO A 440 -16.24 -5.23 -27.50
N GLU A 441 -16.19 -5.78 -26.30
CA GLU A 441 -16.22 -7.22 -26.05
C GLU A 441 -17.53 -7.56 -25.33
N GLU A 442 -18.22 -8.62 -25.79
CA GLU A 442 -19.46 -9.08 -25.18
C GLU A 442 -19.52 -10.61 -25.18
N LYS A 443 -19.90 -11.19 -24.03
CA LYS A 443 -20.02 -12.65 -23.82
C LYS A 443 -21.21 -12.96 -22.92
N GLY A 444 -21.79 -14.15 -23.09
CA GLY A 444 -22.85 -14.65 -22.21
C GLY A 444 -24.21 -14.02 -22.41
N GLY A 445 -24.39 -13.25 -23.48
CA GLY A 445 -25.64 -12.56 -23.81
C GLY A 445 -25.44 -11.42 -24.78
N VAL A 446 -26.44 -10.57 -24.92
CA VAL A 446 -26.43 -9.43 -25.86
C VAL A 446 -27.06 -8.20 -25.22
N ALA A 447 -26.37 -7.04 -25.36
CA ALA A 447 -26.92 -5.72 -25.04
C ALA A 447 -27.53 -5.06 -26.30
N SER A 448 -28.75 -4.58 -26.22
CA SER A 448 -29.43 -3.87 -27.30
C SER A 448 -30.17 -2.65 -26.79
N GLY A 449 -30.14 -1.57 -27.57
CA GLY A 449 -30.89 -0.35 -27.28
C GLY A 449 -32.26 -0.36 -27.97
N HIS A 450 -33.28 0.16 -27.29
CA HIS A 450 -34.63 0.30 -27.79
C HIS A 450 -35.12 1.74 -27.60
N GLY A 451 -35.89 2.26 -28.59
CA GLY A 451 -36.39 3.62 -28.57
C GLY A 451 -35.25 4.65 -28.48
N ALA A 452 -35.24 5.48 -27.45
CA ALA A 452 -34.20 6.49 -27.25
C ALA A 452 -32.78 5.92 -27.02
N SER A 453 -32.68 4.63 -26.76
CA SER A 453 -31.40 3.91 -26.57
C SER A 453 -30.98 3.08 -27.78
N GLU A 454 -31.74 3.13 -28.87
CA GLU A 454 -31.41 2.39 -30.09
C GLU A 454 -30.04 2.82 -30.68
N GLY A 455 -29.23 1.88 -31.09
CA GLY A 455 -27.90 2.13 -31.67
C GLY A 455 -26.87 2.71 -30.71
N ARG A 456 -27.00 2.52 -29.42
CA ARG A 456 -26.23 3.19 -28.37
C ARG A 456 -24.99 2.45 -27.84
N VAL A 457 -24.34 1.62 -28.66
CA VAL A 457 -22.95 1.31 -28.44
C VAL A 457 -22.14 2.42 -29.12
N ASN A 458 -21.57 3.33 -28.33
CA ASN A 458 -20.92 4.54 -28.83
C ASN A 458 -19.44 4.56 -28.48
N TYR A 459 -18.64 5.06 -29.43
CA TYR A 459 -17.28 5.44 -29.16
C TYR A 459 -17.24 6.83 -28.56
N GLU A 460 -16.70 6.96 -27.34
CA GLU A 460 -16.60 8.23 -26.64
C GLU A 460 -15.29 8.97 -26.93
N ASN A 461 -15.30 10.28 -26.74
CA ASN A 461 -14.14 11.13 -26.97
C ASN A 461 -12.93 10.77 -26.07
N ALA A 462 -13.17 10.04 -25.00
CA ALA A 462 -12.13 9.50 -24.12
C ALA A 462 -11.34 8.33 -24.71
N GLY A 463 -11.73 7.82 -25.90
CA GLY A 463 -11.02 6.75 -26.59
C GLY A 463 -11.50 5.34 -26.25
N TYR A 464 -12.70 5.17 -25.71
CA TYR A 464 -13.31 3.85 -25.42
C TYR A 464 -14.79 3.81 -25.80
N TYR A 465 -15.32 2.60 -25.99
CA TYR A 465 -16.74 2.40 -26.22
C TYR A 465 -17.52 2.33 -24.92
N THR A 466 -18.80 2.74 -25.00
CA THR A 466 -19.74 2.71 -23.87
C THR A 466 -21.10 2.22 -24.30
N LEU A 467 -21.86 1.64 -23.38
CA LEU A 467 -23.29 1.46 -23.49
C LEU A 467 -23.96 2.71 -22.93
N SER A 468 -24.56 3.51 -23.81
CA SER A 468 -25.21 4.76 -23.38
C SER A 468 -26.64 4.53 -22.90
N VAL A 469 -26.93 4.87 -21.64
CA VAL A 469 -28.26 4.79 -21.05
C VAL A 469 -28.95 6.16 -21.16
N ASN A 470 -29.69 6.35 -22.21
CA ASN A 470 -30.50 7.58 -22.45
C ASN A 470 -31.95 7.43 -22.02
N ALA A 471 -32.44 6.21 -21.87
CA ALA A 471 -33.78 5.88 -21.49
C ALA A 471 -34.09 6.41 -20.07
N LYS A 472 -35.33 6.88 -19.89
CA LYS A 472 -35.83 7.35 -18.59
C LYS A 472 -36.66 6.25 -17.93
N LYS A 473 -36.62 6.16 -16.59
CA LYS A 473 -37.46 5.25 -15.80
C LYS A 473 -38.95 5.31 -16.24
N ALA A 474 -39.49 6.51 -16.44
CA ALA A 474 -40.90 6.69 -16.86
C ALA A 474 -41.23 6.05 -18.21
N ASN A 475 -40.25 5.81 -19.06
CA ASN A 475 -40.41 5.29 -20.42
C ASN A 475 -39.84 3.88 -20.59
N ILE A 476 -39.53 3.16 -19.51
CA ILE A 476 -38.89 1.84 -19.58
C ILE A 476 -39.73 0.78 -20.32
N GLY A 477 -40.97 1.05 -20.57
CA GLY A 477 -41.82 0.23 -21.43
C GLY A 477 -41.51 0.36 -22.93
N THR A 478 -40.94 1.52 -23.35
CA THR A 478 -40.69 1.85 -24.76
C THR A 478 -39.25 2.20 -25.04
N ASP A 479 -38.58 2.85 -24.07
CA ASP A 479 -37.19 3.31 -24.20
C ASP A 479 -36.34 2.61 -23.14
N TYR A 480 -35.39 1.77 -23.50
CA TYR A 480 -34.54 1.04 -22.57
C TYR A 480 -33.27 0.51 -23.24
N LEU A 481 -32.27 0.22 -22.44
CA LEU A 481 -31.19 -0.66 -22.80
C LEU A 481 -31.57 -2.05 -22.29
N LEU A 482 -31.64 -3.05 -23.17
CA LEU A 482 -31.97 -4.44 -22.86
C LEU A 482 -30.70 -5.26 -22.81
N ILE A 483 -30.51 -5.98 -21.72
CA ILE A 483 -29.51 -7.03 -21.61
C ILE A 483 -30.23 -8.38 -21.66
N THR A 484 -29.95 -9.18 -22.66
CA THR A 484 -30.46 -10.55 -22.80
C THR A 484 -29.33 -11.53 -22.52
N LEU A 485 -29.54 -12.43 -21.62
CA LEU A 485 -28.54 -13.36 -21.12
C LEU A 485 -28.68 -14.74 -21.75
N ASP A 486 -27.58 -15.44 -21.99
CA ASP A 486 -27.59 -16.84 -22.44
C ASP A 486 -28.08 -17.77 -21.32
N GLN A 487 -27.87 -17.38 -20.06
CA GLN A 487 -28.31 -18.13 -18.86
C GLN A 487 -29.08 -17.19 -17.93
N PRO A 488 -30.19 -17.64 -17.31
CA PRO A 488 -30.96 -16.82 -16.40
C PRO A 488 -30.15 -16.45 -15.15
N LEU A 489 -30.44 -15.29 -14.57
CA LEU A 489 -29.88 -14.83 -13.30
C LEU A 489 -30.18 -15.82 -12.18
N GLN A 490 -29.22 -16.03 -11.30
CA GLN A 490 -29.38 -16.82 -10.09
C GLN A 490 -29.36 -15.92 -8.85
N ALA A 491 -30.02 -16.36 -7.79
CA ALA A 491 -29.88 -15.70 -6.50
C ALA A 491 -28.40 -15.71 -6.07
N SER A 492 -27.93 -14.59 -5.56
CA SER A 492 -26.53 -14.32 -5.22
C SER A 492 -25.56 -14.04 -6.37
N ASP A 493 -25.99 -14.05 -7.65
CA ASP A 493 -25.16 -13.47 -8.71
C ASP A 493 -24.84 -12.01 -8.36
N GLN A 494 -23.63 -11.57 -8.67
CA GLN A 494 -23.19 -10.19 -8.47
C GLN A 494 -23.27 -9.44 -9.81
N LEU A 495 -24.12 -8.44 -9.90
CA LEU A 495 -24.19 -7.55 -11.06
C LEU A 495 -23.25 -6.35 -10.82
N GLU A 496 -22.13 -6.31 -11.51
CA GLU A 496 -21.16 -5.23 -11.47
C GLU A 496 -21.40 -4.26 -12.61
N ILE A 497 -21.55 -2.98 -12.30
CA ILE A 497 -21.72 -1.93 -13.29
C ILE A 497 -20.68 -0.85 -13.07
N THR A 498 -19.79 -0.68 -14.04
CA THR A 498 -18.78 0.40 -14.06
C THR A 498 -19.25 1.47 -15.02
N ALA A 499 -19.48 2.68 -14.54
CA ALA A 499 -20.06 3.73 -15.36
C ALA A 499 -19.72 5.14 -14.87
N TYR A 500 -20.01 6.14 -15.70
CA TYR A 500 -19.93 7.55 -15.37
C TYR A 500 -21.12 8.32 -15.96
N ARG A 501 -21.27 9.58 -15.58
CA ARG A 501 -22.29 10.50 -16.10
C ARG A 501 -21.63 11.66 -16.84
N ASN A 502 -22.34 12.20 -17.81
CA ASN A 502 -21.81 13.28 -18.64
C ASN A 502 -22.04 14.69 -18.08
N LYS A 503 -22.70 14.85 -16.93
CA LYS A 503 -22.94 16.14 -16.29
C LYS A 503 -22.92 16.03 -14.76
N ASP A 504 -22.36 17.04 -14.13
CA ASP A 504 -22.30 17.19 -12.68
C ASP A 504 -23.50 17.99 -12.12
N THR A 505 -24.73 17.63 -12.52
CA THR A 505 -25.92 18.39 -12.11
C THR A 505 -26.75 17.70 -11.04
N ASP A 506 -26.44 16.46 -10.68
CA ASP A 506 -27.22 15.69 -9.70
C ASP A 506 -26.35 14.82 -8.80
N ALA A 507 -26.43 15.08 -7.51
CA ALA A 507 -25.68 14.32 -6.50
C ALA A 507 -26.06 12.83 -6.44
N ASN A 508 -27.23 12.43 -6.97
CA ASN A 508 -27.76 11.06 -6.83
C ASN A 508 -28.40 10.60 -8.16
N GLY A 509 -27.57 10.37 -9.18
CA GLY A 509 -28.06 9.68 -10.38
C GLY A 509 -28.04 8.18 -10.15
N THR A 510 -29.17 7.54 -10.27
CA THR A 510 -29.34 6.09 -10.15
C THR A 510 -29.66 5.47 -11.49
N LEU A 511 -29.29 4.20 -11.66
CA LEU A 511 -29.83 3.34 -12.68
C LEU A 511 -31.06 2.62 -12.14
N TYR A 512 -32.07 2.54 -12.97
CA TYR A 512 -33.28 1.75 -12.72
C TYR A 512 -33.16 0.45 -13.51
N LEU A 513 -33.32 -0.67 -12.82
CA LEU A 513 -33.27 -2.01 -13.40
C LEU A 513 -34.67 -2.64 -13.31
N LEU A 514 -35.15 -3.19 -14.41
CA LEU A 514 -36.40 -3.95 -14.46
C LEU A 514 -36.15 -5.32 -15.04
N PHE A 515 -36.34 -6.34 -14.23
CA PHE A 515 -36.16 -7.75 -14.61
C PHE A 515 -37.38 -8.33 -15.30
N ASP A 516 -37.20 -9.34 -16.16
CA ASP A 516 -38.30 -9.94 -16.92
C ASP A 516 -39.25 -10.79 -16.07
N ASN A 517 -38.82 -11.17 -14.85
CA ASN A 517 -39.68 -11.81 -13.87
C ASN A 517 -40.69 -10.86 -13.19
N GLY A 518 -40.74 -9.61 -13.63
CA GLY A 518 -41.66 -8.62 -13.11
C GLY A 518 -41.18 -7.85 -11.88
N HIS A 519 -40.02 -8.20 -11.33
CA HIS A 519 -39.44 -7.43 -10.26
C HIS A 519 -38.68 -6.21 -10.80
N ALA A 520 -38.80 -5.09 -10.11
CA ALA A 520 -38.05 -3.87 -10.37
C ALA A 520 -37.27 -3.48 -9.12
N ILE A 521 -36.05 -2.97 -9.33
CA ILE A 521 -35.27 -2.35 -8.28
C ILE A 521 -35.66 -0.88 -8.20
N ASP A 522 -36.12 -0.44 -7.04
CA ASP A 522 -36.49 0.94 -6.77
C ASP A 522 -35.27 1.85 -6.57
N GLU A 523 -35.49 3.18 -6.63
CA GLU A 523 -34.38 4.16 -6.50
C GLU A 523 -33.57 4.03 -5.19
N GLY A 524 -34.13 3.44 -4.13
CA GLY A 524 -33.45 3.21 -2.86
C GLY A 524 -32.53 1.99 -2.87
N ASP A 525 -32.79 1.04 -3.78
CA ASP A 525 -32.08 -0.24 -3.88
C ASP A 525 -31.19 -0.29 -5.12
N ASP A 526 -31.32 0.68 -6.01
CA ASP A 526 -30.57 0.78 -7.25
C ASP A 526 -29.09 1.11 -7.02
N VAL A 527 -28.29 0.81 -8.03
CA VAL A 527 -26.90 1.23 -8.10
C VAL A 527 -26.82 2.77 -8.15
N VAL A 528 -26.22 3.36 -7.14
CA VAL A 528 -26.08 4.81 -6.98
C VAL A 528 -24.70 5.29 -7.42
N TRP A 529 -24.67 6.24 -8.36
CA TRP A 529 -23.42 6.85 -8.82
C TRP A 529 -23.12 8.10 -7.99
N ASN A 530 -22.09 8.04 -7.17
CA ASN A 530 -21.67 9.18 -6.37
C ASN A 530 -20.57 10.02 -7.05
N ASN A 531 -19.91 9.46 -8.05
CA ASN A 531 -18.88 10.15 -8.80
C ASN A 531 -19.45 10.72 -10.08
N ILE A 532 -19.46 12.03 -10.17
CA ILE A 532 -19.89 12.78 -11.31
C ILE A 532 -18.67 13.40 -11.93
N HIS A 533 -18.40 13.02 -13.17
CA HIS A 533 -17.28 13.61 -13.91
C HIS A 533 -17.85 14.41 -15.06
N PRO A 534 -17.73 15.75 -15.02
CA PRO A 534 -18.20 16.62 -16.09
C PRO A 534 -17.38 16.45 -17.37
N ASP A 535 -16.12 16.02 -17.23
CA ASP A 535 -15.18 15.90 -18.32
C ASP A 535 -14.95 14.45 -18.74
N TYR A 536 -14.77 14.23 -20.05
CA TYR A 536 -14.38 12.95 -20.61
C TYR A 536 -12.99 12.52 -20.11
N GLY A 537 -12.81 11.23 -19.97
CA GLY A 537 -11.55 10.66 -19.50
C GLY A 537 -11.38 10.61 -17.99
N GLN A 538 -12.38 11.01 -17.24
CA GLN A 538 -12.44 10.77 -15.80
C GLN A 538 -12.77 9.29 -15.55
N GLN A 539 -12.29 8.74 -14.43
CA GLN A 539 -12.48 7.32 -14.15
C GLN A 539 -13.92 6.99 -13.78
N PRO A 540 -14.57 6.03 -14.47
CA PRO A 540 -15.85 5.51 -14.05
C PRO A 540 -15.72 4.79 -12.70
N ASN A 541 -16.76 4.80 -11.88
CA ASN A 541 -16.81 4.01 -10.65
C ASN A 541 -17.63 2.73 -10.86
N THR A 542 -17.27 1.68 -10.12
CA THR A 542 -17.97 0.41 -10.11
C THR A 542 -18.91 0.33 -8.93
N ASN A 543 -20.14 -0.14 -9.20
CA ASN A 543 -21.12 -0.46 -8.18
C ASN A 543 -21.57 -1.90 -8.39
N THR A 544 -21.84 -2.60 -7.28
CA THR A 544 -22.22 -4.01 -7.28
C THR A 544 -23.61 -4.17 -6.67
N TYR A 545 -24.47 -4.91 -7.34
CA TYR A 545 -25.77 -5.33 -6.84
C TYR A 545 -25.81 -6.85 -6.73
N THR A 546 -26.24 -7.34 -5.58
CA THR A 546 -26.43 -8.78 -5.37
C THR A 546 -27.83 -9.16 -5.81
N VAL A 547 -27.92 -10.05 -6.79
CA VAL A 547 -29.20 -10.49 -7.35
C VAL A 547 -30.00 -11.23 -6.30
N GLY A 548 -31.16 -10.67 -5.95
CA GLY A 548 -32.16 -11.31 -5.10
C GLY A 548 -33.47 -11.44 -5.87
N GLU A 549 -34.18 -10.34 -6.00
CA GLU A 549 -35.50 -10.28 -6.66
C GLU A 549 -35.45 -10.52 -8.17
N GLY A 550 -34.32 -10.24 -8.81
CA GLY A 550 -34.09 -10.51 -10.24
C GLY A 550 -33.78 -11.96 -10.59
N ALA A 551 -33.70 -12.87 -9.60
CA ALA A 551 -33.39 -14.28 -9.85
C ALA A 551 -34.43 -14.96 -10.74
N GLY A 552 -33.97 -15.75 -11.71
CA GLY A 552 -34.80 -16.39 -12.73
C GLY A 552 -35.00 -15.59 -14.00
N SER A 553 -34.63 -14.29 -14.03
CA SER A 553 -34.74 -13.46 -15.21
C SER A 553 -33.70 -13.81 -16.27
N GLN A 554 -34.13 -13.97 -17.51
CA GLN A 554 -33.26 -14.17 -18.67
C GLN A 554 -32.91 -12.86 -19.36
N SER A 555 -33.60 -11.79 -19.02
CA SER A 555 -33.27 -10.46 -19.47
C SER A 555 -33.61 -9.41 -18.43
N PHE A 556 -32.98 -8.23 -18.56
CA PHE A 556 -33.35 -7.08 -17.77
C PHE A 556 -33.15 -5.79 -18.57
N LYS A 557 -33.97 -4.78 -18.25
CA LYS A 557 -33.92 -3.47 -18.84
C LYS A 557 -33.21 -2.50 -17.93
N ILE A 558 -32.43 -1.60 -18.52
CA ILE A 558 -31.73 -0.53 -17.81
C ILE A 558 -32.25 0.82 -18.30
N ALA A 559 -32.62 1.67 -17.35
CA ALA A 559 -32.94 3.07 -17.58
C ALA A 559 -32.36 3.95 -16.47
N ARG A 560 -32.21 5.24 -16.72
CA ARG A 560 -31.81 6.21 -15.70
C ARG A 560 -33.01 6.70 -14.89
N SER A 561 -32.83 6.94 -13.62
CA SER A 561 -33.94 7.39 -12.74
C SER A 561 -34.34 8.84 -12.99
N LYS A 562 -33.43 9.69 -13.43
CA LYS A 562 -33.66 11.12 -13.66
C LYS A 562 -33.38 11.56 -15.10
N SER A 563 -34.08 12.65 -15.50
CA SER A 563 -33.88 13.27 -16.82
C SER A 563 -32.72 14.27 -16.81
N GLY A 564 -32.02 14.40 -17.94
CA GLY A 564 -31.03 15.46 -18.15
C GLY A 564 -29.56 15.02 -18.15
N THR A 565 -29.27 13.87 -17.59
CA THR A 565 -27.91 13.32 -17.53
C THR A 565 -27.88 11.93 -18.14
N ASN A 566 -27.02 11.68 -19.10
CA ASN A 566 -26.84 10.34 -19.64
C ASN A 566 -25.84 9.55 -18.78
N VAL A 567 -26.10 8.27 -18.62
CA VAL A 567 -25.18 7.33 -17.98
C VAL A 567 -24.47 6.55 -19.07
N PHE A 568 -23.16 6.41 -18.94
CA PHE A 568 -22.28 5.69 -19.84
C PHE A 568 -21.64 4.53 -19.11
N ILE A 569 -22.00 3.31 -19.50
CA ILE A 569 -21.46 2.07 -18.91
C ILE A 569 -20.23 1.67 -19.70
N THR A 570 -19.12 1.52 -19.02
CA THR A 570 -17.83 1.07 -19.59
C THR A 570 -17.60 -0.42 -19.36
N LYS A 571 -18.21 -0.99 -18.31
CA LYS A 571 -18.22 -2.43 -18.03
C LYS A 571 -19.55 -2.79 -17.39
N LEU A 572 -20.12 -3.89 -17.82
CA LEU A 572 -21.25 -4.56 -17.20
C LEU A 572 -20.94 -6.04 -17.11
N ALA A 573 -20.83 -6.58 -15.90
CA ALA A 573 -20.51 -7.98 -15.69
C ALA A 573 -21.51 -8.62 -14.71
N ILE A 574 -21.83 -9.87 -14.92
CA ILE A 574 -22.60 -10.68 -13.98
C ILE A 574 -21.69 -11.81 -13.53
N MET A 575 -21.23 -11.71 -12.29
CA MET A 575 -20.38 -12.69 -11.64
C MET A 575 -21.25 -13.71 -10.94
N ARG A 576 -21.03 -14.97 -11.25
CA ARG A 576 -21.74 -16.08 -10.60
C ARG A 576 -20.80 -16.71 -9.57
N SER A 577 -21.20 -16.66 -8.30
CA SER A 577 -20.50 -17.41 -7.25
C SER A 577 -20.69 -18.89 -7.53
N ASN A 578 -19.64 -19.55 -7.96
CA ASN A 578 -19.64 -21.00 -8.04
C ASN A 578 -19.64 -21.56 -6.60
N VAL A 579 -20.83 -21.61 -5.97
CA VAL A 579 -21.08 -22.45 -4.79
C VAL A 579 -21.24 -23.90 -5.26
N GLY A 580 -20.65 -24.23 -6.39
CA GLY A 580 -20.69 -25.51 -7.04
C GLY A 580 -19.34 -26.21 -6.94
N ILE A 581 -19.41 -27.48 -6.63
CA ILE A 581 -18.33 -28.46 -6.69
C ILE A 581 -17.77 -28.45 -8.12
N GLU A 582 -16.54 -27.94 -8.30
CA GLU A 582 -15.83 -28.04 -9.59
C GLU A 582 -15.63 -29.50 -9.97
N GLU A 583 -16.01 -29.86 -11.18
CA GLU A 583 -15.60 -31.09 -11.80
C GLU A 583 -14.17 -30.92 -12.32
N VAL A 584 -13.18 -31.38 -11.55
CA VAL A 584 -11.78 -31.30 -11.94
C VAL A 584 -11.47 -32.35 -13.00
N GLU A 585 -11.09 -31.93 -14.19
CA GLU A 585 -10.44 -32.80 -15.17
C GLU A 585 -9.06 -33.22 -14.62
N LEU A 586 -8.89 -34.55 -14.47
CA LEU A 586 -7.71 -35.16 -13.86
C LEU A 586 -6.46 -34.96 -14.72
N ALA A 587 -5.57 -34.08 -14.28
CA ALA A 587 -4.20 -34.06 -14.76
C ALA A 587 -3.41 -35.26 -14.16
N LYS A 588 -2.87 -36.08 -15.03
CA LYS A 588 -2.09 -37.28 -14.65
C LYS A 588 -0.76 -36.89 -13.98
N HIS A 589 -0.55 -37.51 -12.79
CA HIS A 589 0.73 -37.62 -12.06
C HIS A 589 1.26 -36.43 -11.27
N THR A 590 0.79 -36.32 -10.01
CA THR A 590 1.61 -35.87 -8.86
C THR A 590 1.09 -36.54 -7.59
N THR A 591 1.96 -36.89 -6.68
CA THR A 591 1.61 -37.51 -5.37
C THR A 591 0.81 -36.53 -4.53
N MET A 592 -0.50 -36.68 -4.48
CA MET A 592 -1.41 -35.74 -3.82
C MET A 592 -1.70 -36.15 -2.37
N GLY A 593 -1.80 -35.16 -1.46
CA GLY A 593 -2.33 -35.37 -0.12
C GLY A 593 -3.86 -35.46 -0.16
N ILE A 594 -4.43 -36.66 0.14
CA ILE A 594 -5.87 -36.89 0.13
C ILE A 594 -6.34 -37.09 1.57
N TYR A 595 -7.39 -36.38 1.96
CA TYR A 595 -7.94 -36.38 3.32
C TYR A 595 -9.46 -36.65 3.29
N ASN A 596 -9.99 -37.28 4.33
CA ASN A 596 -11.44 -37.35 4.54
C ASN A 596 -11.96 -36.02 5.13
N LEU A 597 -13.28 -35.89 5.27
CA LEU A 597 -13.91 -34.72 5.86
C LEU A 597 -13.55 -34.46 7.33
N GLN A 598 -12.98 -35.43 8.02
CA GLN A 598 -12.48 -35.33 9.38
C GLN A 598 -11.01 -34.91 9.43
N GLY A 599 -10.39 -34.56 8.29
CA GLY A 599 -9.00 -34.13 8.21
C GLY A 599 -7.96 -35.26 8.31
N GLN A 600 -8.38 -36.54 8.27
CA GLN A 600 -7.46 -37.68 8.31
C GLN A 600 -6.94 -37.97 6.91
N ARG A 601 -5.62 -38.10 6.75
CA ARG A 601 -5.00 -38.47 5.48
C ARG A 601 -5.34 -39.93 5.11
N ILE A 602 -5.93 -40.13 3.93
CA ILE A 602 -6.43 -41.44 3.51
C ILE A 602 -5.39 -42.21 2.70
N GLY A 603 -4.39 -41.56 2.13
CA GLY A 603 -3.32 -42.22 1.39
C GLY A 603 -2.55 -41.28 0.46
N ALA A 604 -1.54 -41.85 -0.19
CA ALA A 604 -0.82 -41.23 -1.31
C ALA A 604 -1.09 -42.13 -2.52
N GLY A 605 -2.08 -41.74 -3.32
CA GLY A 605 -2.46 -42.45 -4.54
C GLY A 605 -3.20 -41.51 -5.49
N SER A 606 -3.65 -42.03 -6.62
CA SER A 606 -4.47 -41.24 -7.54
C SER A 606 -5.91 -41.14 -7.01
N VAL A 607 -6.58 -40.03 -7.32
CA VAL A 607 -7.99 -39.83 -6.94
C VAL A 607 -8.91 -40.89 -7.60
N GLU A 608 -8.46 -41.49 -8.69
CA GLU A 608 -9.18 -42.53 -9.44
C GLU A 608 -9.38 -43.85 -8.66
N GLU A 609 -8.55 -44.08 -7.62
CA GLU A 609 -8.60 -45.29 -6.79
C GLU A 609 -9.48 -45.11 -5.54
N LEU A 610 -10.08 -43.95 -5.36
CA LEU A 610 -10.90 -43.65 -4.19
C LEU A 610 -12.34 -44.16 -4.37
N PRO A 611 -12.96 -44.71 -3.32
CA PRO A 611 -14.39 -44.96 -3.31
C PRO A 611 -15.21 -43.69 -3.57
N ARG A 612 -16.41 -43.86 -4.10
CA ARG A 612 -17.33 -42.71 -4.26
C ARG A 612 -17.54 -42.01 -2.93
N GLY A 613 -17.34 -40.70 -2.94
CA GLY A 613 -17.43 -39.91 -1.70
C GLY A 613 -16.92 -38.49 -1.85
N LEU A 614 -16.95 -37.77 -0.73
CA LEU A 614 -16.44 -36.39 -0.64
C LEU A 614 -15.09 -36.39 0.10
N TYR A 615 -14.08 -35.82 -0.52
CA TYR A 615 -12.69 -35.80 -0.04
C TYR A 615 -12.12 -34.38 -0.05
N ILE A 616 -11.01 -34.16 0.66
CA ILE A 616 -10.20 -32.96 0.57
C ILE A 616 -8.90 -33.37 -0.11
N VAL A 617 -8.67 -32.82 -1.30
CA VAL A 617 -7.48 -33.08 -2.12
C VAL A 617 -6.75 -31.76 -2.33
N ASN A 618 -5.52 -31.66 -1.85
CA ASN A 618 -4.72 -30.41 -1.87
C ASN A 618 -5.47 -29.19 -1.30
N GLY A 619 -6.17 -29.39 -0.16
CA GLY A 619 -6.93 -28.33 0.50
C GLY A 619 -8.31 -28.02 -0.12
N ARG A 620 -8.70 -28.66 -1.22
CA ARG A 620 -10.00 -28.45 -1.90
C ARG A 620 -10.95 -29.62 -1.70
N LYS A 621 -12.23 -29.35 -1.55
CA LYS A 621 -13.26 -30.39 -1.49
C LYS A 621 -13.49 -30.98 -2.89
N MET A 622 -13.49 -32.29 -3.00
CA MET A 622 -13.68 -33.04 -4.23
C MET A 622 -14.71 -34.16 -4.06
N VAL A 623 -15.59 -34.33 -5.03
CA VAL A 623 -16.52 -35.44 -5.11
C VAL A 623 -15.95 -36.48 -6.07
N VAL A 624 -15.76 -37.72 -5.58
CA VAL A 624 -15.47 -38.87 -6.41
C VAL A 624 -16.81 -39.56 -6.70
N ARG A 625 -17.22 -39.63 -7.97
CA ARG A 625 -18.49 -40.19 -8.45
C ARG A 625 -18.37 -41.64 -8.89
#